data_47081aec406333977e6dad7fcfaea061
#
_entry.id   47081aec406333977e6dad7fcfaea061
#
_cell.length_a   1.000
_cell.length_b   1.000
_cell.length_c   1.000
_cell.angle_alpha   90.00
_cell.angle_beta   90.00
_cell.angle_gamma   90.00
#
_symmetry.space_group_name_H-M   'P 1'
#
loop_
_entity.id
_entity.type
_entity.pdbx_description
1 polymer ?
#
loop_
_entity_poly.entity_id
_entity_poly.type
_entity_poly.pdbx_seq_one_letter_code
_entity_poly.pdbx_strand_id
1 'polypeptide(L)'
;MIRLDHVTFGYGLQKKVLRDVSLEIPEGGRLCLTGPSGEGKTTVLRLLLGLEKPRRGTVSVPEGTAFSAVFQEDRLLPWKTALENVALFSDGETARRCLAALGLSDSLDAMPDTLSGGMKRRVALARALAHPFDVLVLDEALTGLDGGTKTQCLAAIDQAVGHRTLVMATHDESEAAALGAEIHYI
;
A
#
# COMPACT_ATOMS: atom_id res chain seq x y z
N MET A 1 4.42 14.22 10.77
CA MET A 1 5.45 14.18 9.69
C MET A 1 6.30 12.94 9.86
N ILE A 2 6.46 12.15 8.81
CA ILE A 2 7.32 10.96 8.75
C ILE A 2 8.63 11.36 8.06
N ARG A 3 9.78 10.87 8.54
CA ARG A 3 11.10 11.25 8.00
C ARG A 3 12.05 10.06 7.93
N LEU A 4 12.74 9.94 6.81
CA LEU A 4 13.98 9.19 6.66
C LEU A 4 15.13 10.19 6.66
N ASP A 5 16.18 9.95 7.44
CA ASP A 5 17.33 10.84 7.55
C ASP A 5 18.63 10.06 7.33
N HIS A 6 19.31 10.34 6.23
CA HIS A 6 20.56 9.69 5.81
C HIS A 6 20.54 8.15 5.86
N VAL A 7 19.41 7.56 5.42
CA VAL A 7 19.17 6.12 5.54
C VAL A 7 20.03 5.33 4.54
N THR A 8 20.79 4.37 5.09
CA THR A 8 21.50 3.35 4.31
C THR A 8 20.99 1.97 4.73
N PHE A 9 20.63 1.15 3.76
CA PHE A 9 20.11 -0.20 3.99
C PHE A 9 20.62 -1.21 2.95
N GLY A 10 20.65 -2.48 3.33
CA GLY A 10 20.96 -3.59 2.40
C GLY A 10 20.68 -4.95 3.03
N TYR A 11 20.27 -5.90 2.20
CA TYR A 11 20.06 -7.29 2.61
C TYR A 11 21.41 -8.04 2.60
N GLY A 12 21.74 -8.73 3.71
CA GLY A 12 23.01 -9.45 3.85
C GLY A 12 24.23 -8.52 3.85
N LEU A 13 25.44 -9.05 3.86
CA LEU A 13 26.68 -8.25 4.10
C LEU A 13 27.12 -7.40 2.90
N GLN A 14 26.74 -7.72 1.68
CA GLN A 14 27.36 -7.15 0.47
C GLN A 14 26.48 -6.24 -0.38
N LYS A 15 25.14 -6.35 -0.35
CA LYS A 15 24.27 -5.57 -1.25
C LYS A 15 23.65 -4.37 -0.52
N LYS A 16 24.16 -3.17 -0.78
CA LYS A 16 23.47 -1.92 -0.41
C LYS A 16 22.34 -1.68 -1.41
N VAL A 17 21.11 -1.57 -0.90
CA VAL A 17 19.90 -1.27 -1.68
C VAL A 17 19.61 0.21 -1.62
N LEU A 18 19.72 0.82 -0.42
CA LEU A 18 19.57 2.26 -0.22
C LEU A 18 20.92 2.84 0.20
N ARG A 19 21.23 4.02 -0.35
CA ARG A 19 22.49 4.75 -0.07
C ARG A 19 22.18 6.18 0.26
N ASP A 20 22.25 6.53 1.54
CA ASP A 20 22.13 7.91 2.02
C ASP A 20 20.81 8.59 1.60
N VAL A 21 19.68 7.87 1.74
CA VAL A 21 18.36 8.36 1.34
C VAL A 21 17.78 9.21 2.45
N SER A 22 17.38 10.43 2.10
CA SER A 22 16.64 11.34 2.97
C SER A 22 15.31 11.71 2.33
N LEU A 23 14.23 11.63 3.09
CA LEU A 23 12.87 11.82 2.61
C LEU A 23 11.98 12.35 3.73
N GLU A 24 11.16 13.32 3.45
CA GLU A 24 10.16 13.84 4.37
C GLU A 24 8.76 13.69 3.79
N ILE A 25 7.82 13.18 4.60
CA ILE A 25 6.44 13.00 4.24
C ILE A 25 5.59 13.77 5.24
N PRO A 26 5.02 14.91 4.84
CA PRO A 26 4.16 15.70 5.73
C PRO A 26 2.90 14.92 6.10
N GLU A 27 2.27 15.29 7.18
CA GLU A 27 0.95 14.77 7.53
C GLU A 27 -0.07 15.14 6.45
N GLY A 28 -0.87 14.18 6.01
CA GLY A 28 -1.76 14.34 4.86
C GLY A 28 -1.06 14.42 3.50
N GLY A 29 0.28 14.29 3.46
CA GLY A 29 1.04 14.25 2.22
C GLY A 29 0.80 12.97 1.43
N ARG A 30 0.92 13.07 0.10
CA ARG A 30 0.82 11.95 -0.82
C ARG A 30 2.11 11.81 -1.59
N LEU A 31 2.80 10.70 -1.40
CA LEU A 31 4.11 10.43 -2.00
C LEU A 31 4.07 9.18 -2.87
N CYS A 32 4.63 9.28 -4.05
CA CYS A 32 4.88 8.15 -4.94
C CYS A 32 6.38 7.92 -5.12
N LEU A 33 6.85 6.74 -4.74
CA LEU A 33 8.19 6.27 -5.03
C LEU A 33 8.19 5.61 -6.41
N THR A 34 9.01 6.10 -7.31
CA THR A 34 9.19 5.54 -8.65
C THR A 34 10.66 5.26 -8.93
N GLY A 35 10.93 4.52 -10.00
CA GLY A 35 12.28 4.10 -10.39
C GLY A 35 12.31 2.66 -10.86
N PRO A 36 13.44 2.18 -11.41
CA PRO A 36 13.61 0.82 -11.89
C PRO A 36 13.36 -0.24 -10.82
N SER A 37 13.06 -1.48 -11.27
CA SER A 37 12.87 -2.60 -10.34
C SER A 37 14.18 -2.92 -9.60
N GLY A 38 14.08 -3.13 -8.30
CA GLY A 38 15.22 -3.50 -7.45
C GLY A 38 16.01 -2.33 -6.85
N GLU A 39 15.64 -1.07 -7.12
CA GLU A 39 16.34 0.12 -6.57
C GLU A 39 15.92 0.47 -5.13
N GLY A 40 14.95 -0.21 -4.56
CA GLY A 40 14.69 -0.07 -3.12
C GLY A 40 13.35 0.52 -2.74
N LYS A 41 12.41 0.76 -3.66
CA LYS A 41 11.06 1.28 -3.36
C LYS A 41 10.36 0.48 -2.26
N THR A 42 10.19 -0.82 -2.45
CA THR A 42 9.65 -1.74 -1.43
C THR A 42 10.44 -1.70 -0.13
N THR A 43 11.77 -1.51 -0.20
CA THR A 43 12.62 -1.41 0.99
C THR A 43 12.33 -0.15 1.78
N VAL A 44 12.12 1.00 1.12
CA VAL A 44 11.68 2.23 1.78
C VAL A 44 10.34 2.02 2.47
N LEU A 45 9.36 1.42 1.79
CA LEU A 45 8.06 1.11 2.38
C LEU A 45 8.18 0.20 3.61
N ARG A 46 9.03 -0.83 3.56
CA ARG A 46 9.28 -1.72 4.71
C ARG A 46 9.95 -1.02 5.89
N LEU A 47 10.87 -0.10 5.62
CA LEU A 47 11.50 0.72 6.66
C LEU A 47 10.48 1.65 7.33
N LEU A 48 9.59 2.28 6.56
CA LEU A 48 8.50 3.13 7.08
C LEU A 48 7.55 2.34 7.99
N LEU A 49 7.24 1.10 7.61
CA LEU A 49 6.37 0.20 8.38
C LEU A 49 7.09 -0.43 9.60
N GLY A 50 8.38 -0.14 9.81
CA GLY A 50 9.16 -0.75 10.89
C GLY A 50 9.45 -2.25 10.71
N LEU A 51 9.20 -2.80 9.50
CA LEU A 51 9.48 -4.20 9.17
C LEU A 51 10.97 -4.47 8.94
N GLU A 52 11.71 -3.40 8.66
CA GLU A 52 13.17 -3.42 8.53
C GLU A 52 13.78 -2.31 9.38
N LYS A 53 15.07 -2.44 9.70
CA LYS A 53 15.82 -1.41 10.43
C LYS A 53 16.96 -0.89 9.56
N PRO A 54 17.16 0.43 9.47
CA PRO A 54 18.28 0.97 8.70
C PRO A 54 19.62 0.56 9.31
N ARG A 55 20.65 0.39 8.48
CA ARG A 55 22.03 0.15 8.95
C ARG A 55 22.70 1.43 9.43
N ARG A 56 22.35 2.55 8.79
CA ARG A 56 22.77 3.92 9.15
C ARG A 56 21.61 4.85 8.92
N GLY A 57 21.64 6.00 9.56
CA GLY A 57 20.56 6.97 9.53
C GLY A 57 19.40 6.59 10.45
N THR A 58 18.31 7.31 10.34
CA THR A 58 17.13 7.11 11.18
C THR A 58 15.85 7.14 10.37
N VAL A 59 14.85 6.41 10.84
CA VAL A 59 13.47 6.49 10.36
C VAL A 59 12.62 6.95 11.52
N SER A 60 11.99 8.10 11.37
CA SER A 60 11.15 8.70 12.42
C SER A 60 9.69 8.68 11.97
N VAL A 61 8.85 8.04 12.77
CA VAL A 61 7.40 7.99 12.60
C VAL A 61 6.76 8.46 13.90
N PRO A 62 5.74 9.33 13.88
CA PRO A 62 5.05 9.74 15.09
C PRO A 62 4.52 8.52 15.87
N GLU A 63 4.64 8.57 17.19
CA GLU A 63 4.15 7.49 18.05
C GLU A 63 2.64 7.32 17.91
N GLY A 64 2.17 6.07 17.88
CA GLY A 64 0.76 5.74 17.72
C GLY A 64 0.24 5.81 16.28
N THR A 65 1.08 6.12 15.28
CA THR A 65 0.65 6.14 13.87
C THR A 65 0.12 4.76 13.43
N ALA A 66 -1.14 4.72 13.02
CA ALA A 66 -1.77 3.53 12.48
C ALA A 66 -1.47 3.40 10.98
N PHE A 67 -0.85 2.30 10.59
CA PHE A 67 -0.57 1.97 9.20
C PHE A 67 -1.55 0.95 8.66
N SER A 68 -1.97 1.12 7.40
CA SER A 68 -2.54 0.05 6.59
C SER A 68 -1.70 -0.14 5.34
N ALA A 69 -1.50 -1.38 4.90
CA ALA A 69 -0.60 -1.67 3.80
C ALA A 69 -1.13 -2.73 2.83
N VAL A 70 -0.88 -2.50 1.54
CA VAL A 70 -1.00 -3.49 0.47
C VAL A 70 0.40 -3.75 -0.08
N PHE A 71 0.82 -5.01 -0.04
CA PHE A 71 2.09 -5.46 -0.63
C PHE A 71 1.87 -6.06 -2.01
N GLN A 72 2.95 -6.28 -2.74
CA GLN A 72 2.94 -6.94 -4.05
C GLN A 72 2.27 -8.33 -4.02
N GLU A 73 2.37 -9.04 -2.89
CA GLU A 73 1.65 -10.29 -2.63
C GLU A 73 0.33 -10.00 -1.92
N ASP A 74 -0.78 -10.58 -2.38
CA ASP A 74 -2.12 -10.31 -1.84
C ASP A 74 -2.33 -10.81 -0.41
N ARG A 75 -1.61 -11.90 -0.02
CA ARG A 75 -1.60 -12.47 1.34
C ARG A 75 -3.00 -12.65 1.92
N LEU A 76 -3.92 -13.18 1.11
CA LEU A 76 -5.24 -13.54 1.58
C LEU A 76 -5.17 -14.84 2.42
N LEU A 77 -6.01 -14.93 3.44
CA LEU A 77 -6.17 -16.15 4.21
C LEU A 77 -6.97 -17.16 3.37
N PRO A 78 -6.39 -18.29 2.94
CA PRO A 78 -7.01 -19.17 1.96
C PRO A 78 -8.25 -19.92 2.48
N TRP A 79 -8.46 -19.97 3.79
CA TRP A 79 -9.61 -20.58 4.46
C TRP A 79 -10.71 -19.59 4.84
N LYS A 80 -10.63 -18.35 4.38
CA LYS A 80 -11.61 -17.30 4.61
C LYS A 80 -12.15 -16.77 3.28
N THR A 81 -13.44 -16.48 3.24
CA THR A 81 -14.09 -15.84 2.10
C THR A 81 -13.51 -14.44 1.85
N ALA A 82 -13.85 -13.81 0.72
CA ALA A 82 -13.47 -12.43 0.43
C ALA A 82 -13.95 -11.49 1.53
N LEU A 83 -15.21 -11.60 1.94
CA LEU A 83 -15.78 -10.80 3.02
C LEU A 83 -15.04 -11.01 4.35
N GLU A 84 -14.80 -12.24 4.73
CA GLU A 84 -14.09 -12.57 5.98
C GLU A 84 -12.64 -12.09 5.98
N ASN A 85 -11.97 -12.10 4.82
CA ASN A 85 -10.62 -11.55 4.68
C ASN A 85 -10.60 -10.04 4.93
N VAL A 86 -11.61 -9.31 4.45
CA VAL A 86 -11.70 -7.86 4.65
C VAL A 86 -12.16 -7.53 6.08
N ALA A 87 -13.08 -8.31 6.65
CA ALA A 87 -13.61 -8.11 7.99
C ALA A 87 -12.64 -8.48 9.13
N LEU A 88 -11.41 -8.90 8.84
CA LEU A 88 -10.40 -9.23 9.87
C LEU A 88 -10.10 -8.06 10.81
N PHE A 89 -10.17 -6.84 10.31
CA PHE A 89 -9.80 -5.61 11.03
C PHE A 89 -10.89 -4.54 10.95
N SER A 90 -12.12 -4.92 10.58
CA SER A 90 -13.28 -4.02 10.47
C SER A 90 -14.57 -4.76 10.79
N ASP A 91 -15.67 -4.04 10.91
CA ASP A 91 -17.00 -4.67 10.96
C ASP A 91 -17.45 -5.15 9.57
N GLY A 92 -18.43 -6.06 9.55
CA GLY A 92 -18.92 -6.68 8.31
C GLY A 92 -19.59 -5.68 7.35
N GLU A 93 -20.14 -4.58 7.83
CA GLU A 93 -20.76 -3.56 6.99
C GLU A 93 -19.69 -2.72 6.27
N THR A 94 -18.66 -2.28 6.98
CA THR A 94 -17.48 -1.61 6.41
C THR A 94 -16.80 -2.50 5.39
N ALA A 95 -16.61 -3.80 5.70
CA ALA A 95 -16.03 -4.75 4.76
C ALA A 95 -16.84 -4.87 3.47
N ARG A 96 -18.19 -4.98 3.56
CA ARG A 96 -19.07 -5.02 2.38
C ARG A 96 -18.97 -3.75 1.54
N ARG A 97 -18.97 -2.58 2.17
CA ARG A 97 -18.82 -1.28 1.46
C ARG A 97 -17.48 -1.20 0.71
N CYS A 98 -16.40 -1.60 1.33
CA CYS A 98 -15.08 -1.59 0.67
C CYS A 98 -15.03 -2.56 -0.51
N LEU A 99 -15.58 -3.77 -0.37
CA LEU A 99 -15.68 -4.73 -1.47
C LEU A 99 -16.56 -4.20 -2.61
N ALA A 100 -17.70 -3.61 -2.29
CA ALA A 100 -18.59 -3.01 -3.29
C ALA A 100 -17.93 -1.84 -4.03
N ALA A 101 -17.22 -0.96 -3.34
CA ALA A 101 -16.47 0.15 -3.94
C ALA A 101 -15.41 -0.35 -4.95
N LEU A 102 -14.90 -1.56 -4.75
CA LEU A 102 -13.92 -2.21 -5.62
C LEU A 102 -14.54 -3.21 -6.61
N GLY A 103 -15.87 -3.18 -6.81
CA GLY A 103 -16.58 -4.00 -7.80
C GLY A 103 -16.60 -5.49 -7.45
N LEU A 104 -16.70 -5.85 -6.17
CA LEU A 104 -16.71 -7.23 -5.69
C LEU A 104 -17.99 -7.60 -4.92
N SER A 105 -19.10 -6.88 -5.16
CA SER A 105 -20.39 -7.12 -4.48
C SER A 105 -20.89 -8.55 -4.64
N ASP A 106 -20.66 -9.16 -5.83
CA ASP A 106 -21.16 -10.50 -6.15
C ASP A 106 -20.17 -11.62 -5.74
N SER A 107 -19.07 -11.26 -5.07
CA SER A 107 -17.99 -12.20 -4.73
C SER A 107 -17.69 -12.26 -3.23
N LEU A 108 -18.64 -11.84 -2.39
CA LEU A 108 -18.43 -11.74 -0.94
C LEU A 108 -18.08 -13.09 -0.30
N ASP A 109 -18.75 -14.14 -0.73
CA ASP A 109 -18.61 -15.51 -0.20
C ASP A 109 -17.59 -16.36 -0.98
N ALA A 110 -16.92 -15.74 -2.01
CA ALA A 110 -15.94 -16.45 -2.80
C ALA A 110 -14.66 -16.71 -1.99
N MET A 111 -14.14 -17.94 -2.13
CA MET A 111 -12.86 -18.33 -1.55
C MET A 111 -11.68 -17.83 -2.41
N PRO A 112 -10.52 -17.53 -1.83
CA PRO A 112 -9.38 -17.01 -2.57
C PRO A 112 -8.94 -17.87 -3.76
N ASP A 113 -9.06 -19.18 -3.71
CA ASP A 113 -8.71 -20.09 -4.79
C ASP A 113 -9.62 -19.96 -6.02
N THR A 114 -10.88 -19.53 -5.82
CA THR A 114 -11.85 -19.29 -6.90
C THR A 114 -11.76 -17.90 -7.53
N LEU A 115 -11.03 -16.98 -6.90
CA LEU A 115 -10.87 -15.60 -7.37
C LEU A 115 -9.77 -15.50 -8.45
N SER A 116 -10.00 -14.67 -9.46
CA SER A 116 -8.95 -14.26 -10.39
C SER A 116 -7.84 -13.46 -9.69
N GLY A 117 -6.66 -13.34 -10.29
CA GLY A 117 -5.56 -12.53 -9.73
C GLY A 117 -5.98 -11.08 -9.44
N GLY A 118 -6.69 -10.44 -10.38
CA GLY A 118 -7.21 -9.09 -10.19
C GLY A 118 -8.27 -8.99 -9.09
N MET A 119 -9.09 -10.03 -8.90
CA MET A 119 -10.04 -10.07 -7.79
C MET A 119 -9.32 -10.21 -6.43
N LYS A 120 -8.32 -11.10 -6.34
CA LYS A 120 -7.49 -11.25 -5.13
C LYS A 120 -6.82 -9.93 -4.75
N ARG A 121 -6.26 -9.23 -5.73
CA ARG A 121 -5.65 -7.91 -5.56
C ARG A 121 -6.65 -6.91 -4.98
N ARG A 122 -7.87 -6.86 -5.52
CA ARG A 122 -8.94 -5.97 -5.03
C ARG A 122 -9.44 -6.36 -3.64
N VAL A 123 -9.50 -7.64 -3.28
CA VAL A 123 -9.81 -8.08 -1.90
C VAL A 123 -8.72 -7.63 -0.93
N ALA A 124 -7.43 -7.75 -1.29
CA ALA A 124 -6.32 -7.27 -0.46
C ALA A 124 -6.38 -5.74 -0.29
N LEU A 125 -6.71 -5.01 -1.35
CA LEU A 125 -6.94 -3.56 -1.28
C LEU A 125 -8.15 -3.22 -0.40
N ALA A 126 -9.29 -3.91 -0.57
CA ALA A 126 -10.49 -3.72 0.27
C ALA A 126 -10.16 -3.90 1.76
N ARG A 127 -9.38 -4.93 2.09
CA ARG A 127 -8.92 -5.20 3.46
C ARG A 127 -8.12 -4.04 4.02
N ALA A 128 -7.21 -3.47 3.22
CA ALA A 128 -6.42 -2.33 3.64
C ALA A 128 -7.27 -1.07 3.82
N LEU A 129 -8.24 -0.82 2.94
CA LEU A 129 -9.11 0.35 3.02
C LEU A 129 -10.16 0.24 4.16
N ALA A 130 -10.53 -0.98 4.54
CA ALA A 130 -11.48 -1.22 5.63
C ALA A 130 -10.86 -1.06 7.03
N HIS A 131 -9.54 -1.22 7.15
CA HIS A 131 -8.81 -1.01 8.40
C HIS A 131 -8.67 0.50 8.68
N PRO A 132 -8.92 0.98 9.92
CA PRO A 132 -8.60 2.36 10.31
C PRO A 132 -7.10 2.64 10.17
N PHE A 133 -6.74 3.76 9.53
CA PHE A 133 -5.34 4.12 9.33
C PHE A 133 -5.14 5.64 9.33
N ASP A 134 -3.92 6.07 9.69
CA ASP A 134 -3.39 7.40 9.48
C ASP A 134 -2.56 7.47 8.19
N VAL A 135 -1.91 6.34 7.86
CA VAL A 135 -1.02 6.22 6.71
C VAL A 135 -1.40 4.97 5.91
N LEU A 136 -1.72 5.14 4.63
CA LEU A 136 -1.89 4.04 3.69
C LEU A 136 -0.61 3.83 2.90
N VAL A 137 -0.13 2.58 2.87
CA VAL A 137 1.07 2.17 2.12
C VAL A 137 0.67 1.21 1.01
N LEU A 138 1.04 1.54 -0.24
CA LEU A 138 0.71 0.74 -1.42
C LEU A 138 1.99 0.35 -2.18
N ASP A 139 2.28 -0.94 -2.26
CA ASP A 139 3.43 -1.47 -3.00
C ASP A 139 2.93 -2.21 -4.25
N GLU A 140 3.00 -1.55 -5.42
CA GLU A 140 2.54 -2.07 -6.72
C GLU A 140 1.08 -2.59 -6.66
N ALA A 141 0.23 -1.90 -5.89
CA ALA A 141 -1.09 -2.40 -5.48
C ALA A 141 -2.10 -2.54 -6.64
N LEU A 142 -1.89 -1.85 -7.77
CA LEU A 142 -2.80 -1.84 -8.93
C LEU A 142 -2.23 -2.58 -10.15
N THR A 143 -1.07 -3.21 -9.99
CA THR A 143 -0.42 -3.96 -11.06
C THR A 143 -1.29 -5.14 -11.52
N GLY A 144 -1.44 -5.30 -12.84
CA GLY A 144 -2.21 -6.39 -13.47
C GLY A 144 -3.73 -6.18 -13.51
N LEU A 145 -4.23 -5.02 -13.09
CA LEU A 145 -5.63 -4.63 -13.29
C LEU A 145 -5.83 -4.00 -14.67
N ASP A 146 -6.98 -4.25 -15.28
CA ASP A 146 -7.41 -3.54 -16.49
C ASP A 146 -7.74 -2.07 -16.21
N GLY A 147 -7.77 -1.24 -17.25
CA GLY A 147 -7.91 0.22 -17.09
C GLY A 147 -9.20 0.65 -16.38
N GLY A 148 -10.33 0.00 -16.66
CA GLY A 148 -11.60 0.33 -16.01
C GLY A 148 -11.59 -0.01 -14.51
N THR A 149 -11.12 -1.20 -14.18
CA THR A 149 -10.95 -1.65 -12.79
C THR A 149 -9.93 -0.79 -12.05
N LYS A 150 -8.81 -0.42 -12.70
CA LYS A 150 -7.79 0.47 -12.12
C LYS A 150 -8.38 1.83 -11.75
N THR A 151 -9.16 2.45 -12.65
CA THR A 151 -9.82 3.73 -12.39
C THR A 151 -10.76 3.66 -11.19
N GLN A 152 -11.55 2.59 -11.08
CA GLN A 152 -12.43 2.35 -9.94
C GLN A 152 -11.64 2.22 -8.63
N CYS A 153 -10.54 1.47 -8.64
CA CYS A 153 -9.67 1.30 -7.47
C CYS A 153 -9.03 2.63 -7.05
N LEU A 154 -8.55 3.44 -8.00
CA LEU A 154 -7.97 4.75 -7.72
C LEU A 154 -8.98 5.68 -7.04
N ALA A 155 -10.23 5.71 -7.53
CA ALA A 155 -11.30 6.48 -6.89
C ALA A 155 -11.60 6.02 -5.46
N ALA A 156 -11.62 4.71 -5.22
CA ALA A 156 -11.84 4.15 -3.88
C ALA A 156 -10.67 4.48 -2.93
N ILE A 157 -9.43 4.42 -3.42
CA ILE A 157 -8.23 4.82 -2.66
C ILE A 157 -8.30 6.30 -2.30
N ASP A 158 -8.56 7.17 -3.28
CA ASP A 158 -8.63 8.63 -3.07
C ASP A 158 -9.68 8.99 -2.02
N GLN A 159 -10.87 8.42 -2.13
CA GLN A 159 -11.94 8.60 -1.16
C GLN A 159 -11.55 8.12 0.25
N ALA A 160 -10.93 6.95 0.36
CA ALA A 160 -10.52 6.39 1.64
C ALA A 160 -9.37 7.17 2.28
N VAL A 161 -8.41 7.62 1.48
CA VAL A 161 -7.27 8.43 1.96
C VAL A 161 -7.75 9.79 2.44
N GLY A 162 -8.56 10.51 1.67
CA GLY A 162 -9.05 11.83 2.05
C GLY A 162 -7.90 12.77 2.43
N HIS A 163 -7.85 13.15 3.70
CA HIS A 163 -6.78 14.00 4.27
C HIS A 163 -5.65 13.22 4.95
N ARG A 164 -5.68 11.90 4.89
CA ARG A 164 -4.64 11.03 5.48
C ARG A 164 -3.42 10.95 4.57
N THR A 165 -2.34 10.44 5.12
CA THR A 165 -1.09 10.27 4.39
C THR A 165 -1.14 9.05 3.47
N LEU A 166 -0.66 9.20 2.24
CA LEU A 166 -0.48 8.13 1.28
C LEU A 166 1.00 7.99 0.92
N VAL A 167 1.53 6.78 0.98
CA VAL A 167 2.86 6.44 0.45
C VAL A 167 2.70 5.27 -0.50
N MET A 168 3.03 5.46 -1.75
CA MET A 168 2.90 4.41 -2.74
C MET A 168 4.21 4.17 -3.50
N ALA A 169 4.37 2.96 -4.00
CA ALA A 169 5.41 2.59 -4.96
C ALA A 169 4.72 2.05 -6.20
N THR A 170 5.03 2.62 -7.35
CA THR A 170 4.54 2.15 -8.66
C THR A 170 5.51 2.54 -9.76
N HIS A 171 5.46 1.82 -10.86
CA HIS A 171 6.14 2.18 -12.11
C HIS A 171 5.21 2.94 -13.09
N ASP A 172 3.93 3.11 -12.72
CA ASP A 172 2.92 3.81 -13.54
C ASP A 172 2.64 5.20 -12.94
N GLU A 173 3.28 6.23 -13.50
CA GLU A 173 3.14 7.61 -13.04
C GLU A 173 1.71 8.15 -13.18
N SER A 174 0.88 7.53 -14.02
CA SER A 174 -0.53 7.90 -14.14
C SER A 174 -1.32 7.60 -12.86
N GLU A 175 -0.92 6.58 -12.10
CA GLU A 175 -1.50 6.27 -10.79
C GLU A 175 -1.18 7.36 -9.77
N ALA A 176 0.08 7.84 -9.77
CA ALA A 176 0.51 8.95 -8.92
C ALA A 176 -0.24 10.24 -9.24
N ALA A 177 -0.37 10.57 -10.54
CA ALA A 177 -1.10 11.74 -11.00
C ALA A 177 -2.59 11.69 -10.60
N ALA A 178 -3.24 10.53 -10.77
CA ALA A 178 -4.64 10.32 -10.42
C ALA A 178 -4.91 10.49 -8.90
N LEU A 179 -3.92 10.17 -8.06
CA LEU A 179 -4.01 10.32 -6.60
C LEU A 179 -3.39 11.63 -6.10
N GLY A 180 -2.92 12.52 -6.98
CA GLY A 180 -2.26 13.78 -6.58
C GLY A 180 -1.00 13.56 -5.74
N ALA A 181 -0.28 12.47 -5.97
CA ALA A 181 0.94 12.13 -5.23
C ALA A 181 2.17 12.77 -5.86
N GLU A 182 3.04 13.35 -5.02
CA GLU A 182 4.34 13.86 -5.42
C GLU A 182 5.27 12.71 -5.79
N ILE A 183 5.92 12.80 -6.94
CA ILE A 183 6.80 11.75 -7.44
C ILE A 183 8.21 11.96 -6.89
N HIS A 184 8.76 10.92 -6.27
CA HIS A 184 10.14 10.85 -5.81
C HIS A 184 10.85 9.65 -6.44
N TYR A 185 11.94 9.92 -7.15
CA TYR A 185 12.77 8.90 -7.80
C TYR A 185 13.78 8.32 -6.81
N ILE A 186 13.84 6.99 -6.72
CA ILE A 186 14.83 6.24 -5.90
C ILE A 186 15.85 5.60 -6.80
#